data_b31f60139e9df4363a9ce811fe4da365
#
_entry.id   b31f60139e9df4363a9ce811fe4da365
#
_cell.length_a   1.000
_cell.length_b   1.000
_cell.length_c   1.000
_cell.angle_alpha   90.00
_cell.angle_beta   90.00
_cell.angle_gamma   90.00
#
_symmetry.space_group_name_H-M   'P 1'
#
loop_
_entity.id
_entity.type
_entity.pdbx_description
1 polymer ?
#
loop_
_entity_poly.entity_id
_entity_poly.type
_entity_poly.pdbx_seq_one_letter_code
_entity_poly.pdbx_strand_id
1 'polypeptide(L)'
;VVASSLSSQLRSDSDELRVHWNSPLSGQQKATGKYTIGQLDFDGIVDFAREADDLGVDSLLMGIGYHMPDPLPMLGALVRETERVKFLLAYRPGLLSPTLFAQVVNTVSWMSDGRISLNLVAGTSPAEQAYYGDFLAHDERYARSNEFLEILHRFWSGEKPLSYEGEHYRIKDAQIGLGFKGGSRPEIYISGASEVAQQTAVDHGDCWLRYGDTPEGMAAAAKSVLTQGGRVGTRMHVLARETREEALADLADLMGDPDENHRKMIADAVASSDSVAVNTSFQLAEAAEADWLSPMLYSGAVAYRGGPALCVVGSYEEVAAYLYEYKAAGISEFIFSGWPTRDEMRIFYTRVLPLLREHERAGQKV
;
A
#
# COMPACT_ATOMS: atom_id res chain seq x y z
N VAL A 1 14.01 20.15 -14.94
CA VAL A 1 14.51 19.57 -16.21
C VAL A 1 15.32 18.29 -15.97
N VAL A 2 15.79 18.01 -14.75
CA VAL A 2 16.57 16.79 -14.42
C VAL A 2 15.64 15.61 -14.05
N ALA A 3 14.42 15.86 -13.58
CA ALA A 3 13.46 14.83 -13.17
C ALA A 3 12.89 14.02 -14.35
N SER A 4 12.80 14.60 -15.56
CA SER A 4 12.18 13.92 -16.72
C SER A 4 13.07 12.87 -17.41
N SER A 5 14.37 12.83 -17.12
CA SER A 5 15.28 11.87 -17.75
C SER A 5 15.48 10.58 -16.96
N LEU A 6 15.16 10.58 -15.65
CA LEU A 6 15.26 9.38 -14.79
C LEU A 6 14.02 8.48 -14.91
N SER A 7 12.84 9.07 -15.17
CA SER A 7 11.60 8.31 -15.31
C SER A 7 11.56 7.43 -16.58
N SER A 8 12.37 7.74 -17.59
CA SER A 8 12.42 6.95 -18.83
C SER A 8 13.30 5.68 -18.74
N GLN A 9 14.20 5.59 -17.78
CA GLN A 9 15.07 4.40 -17.61
C GLN A 9 14.42 3.30 -16.76
N LEU A 10 13.42 3.62 -15.92
CA LEU A 10 12.66 2.63 -15.13
C LEU A 10 11.49 1.98 -15.89
N ARG A 11 11.22 2.42 -17.13
CA ARG A 11 10.13 1.91 -17.97
C ARG A 11 10.42 0.58 -18.69
N SER A 12 11.53 -0.09 -18.45
CA SER A 12 11.94 -1.26 -19.25
C SER A 12 11.60 -2.62 -18.65
N ASP A 13 11.00 -2.71 -17.44
CA ASP A 13 10.60 -3.99 -16.87
C ASP A 13 9.10 -4.20 -16.94
N SER A 14 8.72 -5.15 -17.78
CA SER A 14 7.42 -5.76 -18.06
C SER A 14 6.19 -4.86 -17.93
N ASP A 15 5.42 -4.78 -19.01
CA ASP A 15 4.05 -4.21 -19.06
C ASP A 15 3.04 -5.02 -18.19
N GLU A 16 3.52 -5.88 -17.31
CA GLU A 16 2.74 -6.70 -16.41
C GLU A 16 2.32 -5.94 -15.15
N LEU A 17 1.12 -6.20 -14.67
CA LEU A 17 0.62 -5.69 -13.38
C LEU A 17 1.51 -6.19 -12.24
N ARG A 18 1.93 -5.30 -11.39
CA ARG A 18 2.61 -5.68 -10.15
C ARG A 18 1.59 -6.03 -9.07
N VAL A 19 1.86 -7.09 -8.35
CA VAL A 19 1.00 -7.56 -7.27
C VAL A 19 1.78 -7.65 -5.98
N HIS A 20 1.42 -6.79 -5.06
CA HIS A 20 1.94 -6.73 -3.70
C HIS A 20 0.95 -7.36 -2.74
N TRP A 21 1.41 -7.77 -1.57
CA TRP A 21 0.54 -8.31 -0.54
C TRP A 21 0.74 -7.63 0.80
N ASN A 22 -0.35 -7.51 1.59
CA ASN A 22 -0.27 -6.92 2.91
C ASN A 22 0.25 -7.92 3.94
N SER A 23 1.33 -7.57 4.65
CA SER A 23 1.85 -8.38 5.75
C SER A 23 0.88 -8.44 6.94
N PRO A 24 0.70 -9.61 7.57
CA PRO A 24 -0.19 -9.77 8.73
C PRO A 24 0.47 -9.32 10.05
N LEU A 25 1.04 -8.11 10.09
CA LEU A 25 1.74 -7.59 11.27
C LEU A 25 0.85 -7.51 12.52
N SER A 26 -0.46 -7.33 12.34
CA SER A 26 -1.46 -7.32 13.43
C SER A 26 -2.13 -8.68 13.64
N GLY A 27 -1.53 -9.76 13.12
CA GLY A 27 -2.08 -11.12 13.19
C GLY A 27 -3.13 -11.42 12.13
N GLN A 28 -3.67 -12.65 12.17
CA GLN A 28 -4.75 -13.08 11.29
C GLN A 28 -6.05 -12.36 11.67
N GLN A 29 -6.71 -11.78 10.68
CA GLN A 29 -7.93 -11.01 10.87
C GLN A 29 -9.12 -11.74 10.25
N LYS A 30 -10.29 -11.69 10.94
CA LYS A 30 -11.57 -12.06 10.35
C LYS A 30 -12.18 -10.88 9.58
N ALA A 31 -13.01 -11.13 8.59
CA ALA A 31 -13.66 -10.07 7.81
C ALA A 31 -14.47 -9.09 8.69
N THR A 32 -15.13 -9.58 9.72
CA THR A 32 -16.02 -8.80 10.62
C THR A 32 -15.54 -8.73 12.08
N GLY A 33 -14.37 -9.28 12.39
CA GLY A 33 -13.90 -9.38 13.78
C GLY A 33 -12.82 -8.37 14.15
N LYS A 34 -12.48 -8.34 15.44
CA LYS A 34 -11.48 -7.44 16.04
C LYS A 34 -10.05 -7.77 15.63
N TYR A 35 -9.18 -6.76 15.67
CA TYR A 35 -7.74 -6.97 15.68
C TYR A 35 -7.29 -7.61 16.98
N THR A 36 -6.34 -8.53 16.90
CA THR A 36 -5.63 -9.02 18.09
C THR A 36 -4.54 -8.00 18.44
N ILE A 37 -4.77 -7.23 19.51
CA ILE A 37 -3.80 -6.24 19.99
C ILE A 37 -2.93 -6.89 21.07
N GLY A 38 -1.63 -6.61 21.03
CA GLY A 38 -0.71 -6.97 22.11
C GLY A 38 -0.10 -8.38 22.05
N GLN A 39 -0.27 -9.09 20.94
CA GLN A 39 0.43 -10.35 20.67
C GLN A 39 1.21 -10.26 19.34
N LEU A 40 2.47 -10.61 19.41
CA LEU A 40 3.35 -10.70 18.23
C LEU A 40 3.65 -12.19 17.95
N ASP A 41 3.07 -12.72 16.89
CA ASP A 41 3.44 -14.03 16.33
C ASP A 41 4.57 -13.82 15.32
N PHE A 42 5.78 -13.68 15.82
CA PHE A 42 6.94 -13.41 14.96
C PHE A 42 7.24 -14.56 14.00
N ASP A 43 7.19 -15.80 14.49
CA ASP A 43 7.46 -16.98 13.67
C ASP A 43 6.42 -17.14 12.56
N GLY A 44 5.15 -16.90 12.84
CA GLY A 44 4.09 -16.90 11.83
C GLY A 44 4.26 -15.81 10.77
N ILE A 45 4.80 -14.64 11.15
CA ILE A 45 5.12 -13.56 10.21
C ILE A 45 6.33 -13.94 9.33
N VAL A 46 7.36 -14.57 9.90
CA VAL A 46 8.52 -15.08 9.16
C VAL A 46 8.08 -16.14 8.13
N ASP A 47 7.27 -17.10 8.56
CA ASP A 47 6.76 -18.16 7.67
C ASP A 47 5.87 -17.59 6.55
N PHE A 48 5.09 -16.55 6.84
CA PHE A 48 4.33 -15.83 5.82
C PHE A 48 5.25 -15.14 4.80
N ALA A 49 6.30 -14.48 5.27
CA ALA A 49 7.24 -13.77 4.39
C ALA A 49 8.03 -14.74 3.50
N ARG A 50 8.43 -15.91 4.02
CA ARG A 50 9.09 -16.98 3.25
C ARG A 50 8.16 -17.55 2.19
N GLU A 51 6.90 -17.81 2.54
CA GLU A 51 5.92 -18.29 1.55
C GLU A 51 5.67 -17.25 0.45
N ALA A 52 5.57 -15.96 0.80
CA ALA A 52 5.46 -14.88 -0.17
C ALA A 52 6.68 -14.82 -1.11
N ASP A 53 7.87 -15.03 -0.56
CA ASP A 53 9.12 -15.12 -1.34
C ASP A 53 9.10 -16.30 -2.32
N ASP A 54 8.64 -17.47 -1.88
CA ASP A 54 8.53 -18.67 -2.71
C ASP A 54 7.48 -18.54 -3.82
N LEU A 55 6.35 -17.86 -3.53
CA LEU A 55 5.29 -17.59 -4.49
C LEU A 55 5.66 -16.51 -5.52
N GLY A 56 6.73 -15.75 -5.30
CA GLY A 56 7.15 -14.67 -6.19
C GLY A 56 6.31 -13.39 -6.03
N VAL A 57 5.88 -13.09 -4.81
CA VAL A 57 5.19 -11.83 -4.48
C VAL A 57 6.12 -10.65 -4.76
N ASP A 58 5.65 -9.62 -5.47
CA ASP A 58 6.48 -8.46 -5.84
C ASP A 58 6.99 -7.72 -4.61
N SER A 59 6.13 -7.43 -3.65
CA SER A 59 6.53 -6.93 -2.34
C SER A 59 5.50 -7.18 -1.26
N LEU A 60 5.95 -7.14 0.00
CA LEU A 60 5.11 -7.17 1.19
C LEU A 60 4.93 -5.76 1.76
N LEU A 61 3.68 -5.28 1.85
CA LEU A 61 3.39 -4.03 2.53
C LEU A 61 3.55 -4.21 4.04
N MET A 62 4.50 -3.47 4.60
CA MET A 62 4.74 -3.37 6.03
C MET A 62 3.96 -2.17 6.57
N GLY A 63 2.76 -2.42 7.11
CA GLY A 63 1.88 -1.36 7.63
C GLY A 63 2.45 -0.66 8.85
N ILE A 64 1.98 0.56 9.12
CA ILE A 64 2.32 1.35 10.31
C ILE A 64 1.04 1.75 11.07
N GLY A 65 1.04 1.57 12.38
CA GLY A 65 -0.06 1.95 13.26
C GLY A 65 0.24 1.58 14.71
N TYR A 66 -0.37 2.30 15.66
CA TYR A 66 -0.12 2.10 17.11
C TYR A 66 -0.51 0.70 17.60
N HIS A 67 -1.38 0.01 16.89
CA HIS A 67 -1.94 -1.30 17.26
C HIS A 67 -1.14 -2.48 16.68
N MET A 68 -0.04 -2.23 15.99
CA MET A 68 0.82 -3.26 15.40
C MET A 68 2.29 -3.03 15.76
N PRO A 69 3.16 -4.05 15.59
CA PRO A 69 4.60 -3.87 15.76
C PRO A 69 5.15 -2.78 14.85
N ASP A 70 6.18 -2.07 15.32
CA ASP A 70 6.89 -1.10 14.48
C ASP A 70 7.50 -1.82 13.26
N PRO A 71 7.23 -1.33 12.03
CA PRO A 71 7.69 -2.01 10.83
C PRO A 71 9.20 -1.95 10.61
N LEU A 72 9.93 -0.99 11.17
CA LEU A 72 11.38 -0.86 10.97
C LEU A 72 12.18 -2.01 11.60
N PRO A 73 12.00 -2.37 12.89
CA PRO A 73 12.63 -3.55 13.48
C PRO A 73 12.19 -4.85 12.79
N MET A 74 10.90 -4.97 12.45
CA MET A 74 10.38 -6.13 11.75
C MET A 74 11.04 -6.31 10.38
N LEU A 75 11.18 -5.22 9.63
CA LEU A 75 11.85 -5.22 8.33
C LEU A 75 13.30 -5.70 8.45
N GLY A 76 14.04 -5.20 9.46
CA GLY A 76 15.43 -5.64 9.71
C GLY A 76 15.57 -7.14 9.92
N ALA A 77 14.57 -7.79 10.53
CA ALA A 77 14.54 -9.24 10.71
C ALA A 77 14.12 -9.95 9.41
N LEU A 78 13.02 -9.56 8.79
CA LEU A 78 12.42 -10.26 7.64
C LEU A 78 13.29 -10.24 6.39
N VAL A 79 14.07 -9.18 6.16
CA VAL A 79 15.00 -9.11 5.02
C VAL A 79 16.10 -10.18 5.07
N ARG A 80 16.37 -10.76 6.24
CA ARG A 80 17.34 -11.85 6.42
C ARG A 80 16.73 -13.24 6.27
N GLU A 81 15.41 -13.32 6.32
CA GLU A 81 14.64 -14.56 6.23
C GLU A 81 14.12 -14.85 4.81
N THR A 82 14.37 -13.92 3.87
CA THR A 82 13.89 -13.96 2.48
C THR A 82 14.99 -13.61 1.50
N GLU A 83 14.84 -14.00 0.23
CA GLU A 83 15.86 -13.80 -0.80
C GLU A 83 15.43 -12.87 -1.95
N ARG A 84 14.15 -12.85 -2.33
CA ARG A 84 13.62 -12.19 -3.53
C ARG A 84 12.58 -11.13 -3.25
N VAL A 85 11.61 -11.42 -2.37
CA VAL A 85 10.49 -10.53 -2.09
C VAL A 85 11.00 -9.18 -1.59
N LYS A 86 10.44 -8.10 -2.15
CA LYS A 86 10.71 -6.74 -1.69
C LYS A 86 9.80 -6.41 -0.49
N PHE A 87 10.17 -5.37 0.22
CA PHE A 87 9.38 -4.85 1.34
C PHE A 87 8.97 -3.41 1.05
N LEU A 88 7.67 -3.16 1.02
CA LEU A 88 7.09 -1.84 0.86
C LEU A 88 6.82 -1.26 2.25
N LEU A 89 7.75 -0.48 2.75
CA LEU A 89 7.69 0.10 4.10
C LEU A 89 6.72 1.27 4.15
N ALA A 90 5.60 1.12 4.84
CA ALA A 90 4.76 2.27 5.18
C ALA A 90 5.45 3.12 6.25
N TYR A 91 5.52 4.43 6.00
CA TYR A 91 6.18 5.35 6.91
C TYR A 91 5.47 6.71 6.98
N ARG A 92 5.44 7.31 8.18
CA ARG A 92 4.90 8.65 8.42
C ARG A 92 6.05 9.64 8.64
N PRO A 93 6.24 10.64 7.75
CA PRO A 93 7.17 11.75 8.02
C PRO A 93 6.85 12.44 9.34
N GLY A 94 7.89 12.76 10.11
CA GLY A 94 7.75 13.34 11.45
C GLY A 94 8.08 12.39 12.61
N LEU A 95 8.07 11.05 12.40
CA LEU A 95 8.46 10.08 13.44
C LEU A 95 9.98 10.04 13.65
N LEU A 96 10.76 10.13 12.57
CA LEU A 96 12.23 10.27 12.61
C LEU A 96 12.64 11.51 11.81
N SER A 97 13.82 12.06 12.13
CA SER A 97 14.42 13.07 11.25
C SER A 97 14.73 12.49 9.88
N PRO A 98 14.69 13.29 8.79
CA PRO A 98 15.01 12.81 7.44
C PRO A 98 16.41 12.16 7.37
N THR A 99 17.39 12.72 8.06
CA THR A 99 18.76 12.19 8.09
C THR A 99 18.81 10.80 8.70
N LEU A 100 18.19 10.60 9.88
CA LEU A 100 18.15 9.28 10.52
C LEU A 100 17.36 8.28 9.69
N PHE A 101 16.23 8.70 9.13
CA PHE A 101 15.43 7.84 8.26
C PHE A 101 16.21 7.37 7.02
N ALA A 102 16.92 8.29 6.34
CA ALA A 102 17.79 7.92 5.22
C ALA A 102 18.89 6.93 5.64
N GLN A 103 19.52 7.11 6.84
CA GLN A 103 20.49 6.14 7.37
C GLN A 103 19.87 4.75 7.59
N VAL A 104 18.66 4.69 8.17
CA VAL A 104 17.95 3.42 8.41
C VAL A 104 17.64 2.73 7.08
N VAL A 105 17.05 3.45 6.12
CA VAL A 105 16.71 2.91 4.79
C VAL A 105 17.95 2.42 4.06
N ASN A 106 19.03 3.21 4.06
CA ASN A 106 20.29 2.81 3.45
C ASN A 106 20.86 1.55 4.13
N THR A 107 20.83 1.47 5.46
CA THR A 107 21.28 0.26 6.19
C THR A 107 20.48 -0.96 5.79
N VAL A 108 19.15 -0.87 5.78
CA VAL A 108 18.28 -1.99 5.36
C VAL A 108 18.52 -2.37 3.90
N SER A 109 18.79 -1.40 3.02
CA SER A 109 19.10 -1.69 1.61
C SER A 109 20.34 -2.57 1.46
N TRP A 110 21.35 -2.38 2.30
CA TRP A 110 22.54 -3.27 2.33
C TRP A 110 22.24 -4.63 2.94
N MET A 111 21.37 -4.71 3.93
CA MET A 111 20.96 -5.98 4.53
C MET A 111 20.14 -6.83 3.57
N SER A 112 19.37 -6.21 2.68
CA SER A 112 18.40 -6.83 1.78
C SER A 112 18.83 -6.90 0.32
N ASP A 113 20.01 -6.39 -0.03
CA ASP A 113 20.44 -6.20 -1.42
C ASP A 113 19.47 -5.31 -2.24
N GLY A 114 19.01 -4.21 -1.63
CA GLY A 114 18.15 -3.21 -2.27
C GLY A 114 16.65 -3.54 -2.28
N ARG A 115 16.20 -4.62 -1.64
CA ARG A 115 14.81 -5.09 -1.63
C ARG A 115 13.90 -4.28 -0.68
N ILE A 116 13.98 -2.95 -0.73
CA ILE A 116 13.13 -2.04 0.04
C ILE A 116 12.57 -0.95 -0.87
N SER A 117 11.29 -0.67 -0.75
CA SER A 117 10.59 0.49 -1.27
C SER A 117 9.83 1.20 -0.16
N LEU A 118 9.46 2.43 -0.37
CA LEU A 118 8.81 3.26 0.64
C LEU A 118 7.38 3.56 0.23
N ASN A 119 6.45 3.48 1.18
CA ASN A 119 5.09 3.99 1.03
C ASN A 119 4.88 5.11 2.05
N LEU A 120 4.97 6.36 1.63
CA LEU A 120 4.73 7.48 2.51
C LEU A 120 3.24 7.72 2.69
N VAL A 121 2.83 7.83 3.94
CA VAL A 121 1.46 8.05 4.38
C VAL A 121 1.42 9.26 5.32
N ALA A 122 0.51 10.20 5.11
CA ALA A 122 0.40 11.37 5.99
C ALA A 122 -0.34 11.07 7.31
N GLY A 123 -0.90 9.86 7.45
CA GLY A 123 -1.76 9.46 8.57
C GLY A 123 -3.24 9.72 8.30
N THR A 124 -4.10 8.98 9.00
CA THR A 124 -5.55 8.97 8.76
C THR A 124 -6.36 9.48 9.94
N SER A 125 -5.77 9.56 11.13
CA SER A 125 -6.47 9.90 12.37
C SER A 125 -5.69 10.94 13.17
N PRO A 126 -6.24 12.14 13.39
CA PRO A 126 -5.63 13.15 14.27
C PRO A 126 -5.40 12.62 15.69
N ALA A 127 -6.30 11.78 16.20
CA ALA A 127 -6.14 11.15 17.51
C ALA A 127 -4.93 10.23 17.56
N GLU A 128 -4.71 9.41 16.52
CA GLU A 128 -3.53 8.56 16.44
C GLU A 128 -2.24 9.38 16.26
N GLN A 129 -2.28 10.46 15.49
CA GLN A 129 -1.13 11.36 15.35
C GLN A 129 -0.71 11.97 16.70
N ALA A 130 -1.70 12.35 17.51
CA ALA A 130 -1.44 12.87 18.86
C ALA A 130 -0.74 11.87 19.79
N TYR A 131 -0.90 10.55 19.59
CA TYR A 131 -0.14 9.54 20.37
C TYR A 131 1.37 9.65 20.15
N TYR A 132 1.77 10.15 18.99
CA TYR A 132 3.18 10.35 18.61
C TYR A 132 3.64 11.81 18.77
N GLY A 133 2.81 12.67 19.37
CA GLY A 133 3.13 14.09 19.57
C GLY A 133 2.99 14.93 18.30
N ASP A 134 2.26 14.44 17.31
CA ASP A 134 2.01 15.14 16.05
C ASP A 134 0.61 15.76 16.07
N PHE A 135 0.54 17.09 15.98
CA PHE A 135 -0.70 17.87 16.04
C PHE A 135 -0.93 18.68 14.76
N LEU A 136 -0.20 18.41 13.69
CA LEU A 136 -0.36 19.09 12.42
C LEU A 136 -1.69 18.72 11.75
N ALA A 137 -2.33 19.68 11.11
CA ALA A 137 -3.51 19.47 10.28
C ALA A 137 -3.15 18.65 9.02
N HIS A 138 -4.18 18.13 8.34
CA HIS A 138 -3.99 17.24 7.18
C HIS A 138 -3.02 17.81 6.14
N ASP A 139 -3.24 19.05 5.67
CA ASP A 139 -2.40 19.62 4.60
C ASP A 139 -1.02 20.02 5.10
N GLU A 140 -0.87 20.40 6.38
CA GLU A 140 0.44 20.64 7.00
C GLU A 140 1.29 19.37 7.08
N ARG A 141 0.66 18.20 7.30
CA ARG A 141 1.36 16.91 7.26
C ARG A 141 1.89 16.61 5.86
N TYR A 142 1.18 17.00 4.79
CA TYR A 142 1.70 16.88 3.41
C TYR A 142 2.79 17.91 3.12
N ALA A 143 2.68 19.15 3.61
CA ALA A 143 3.75 20.14 3.50
C ALA A 143 5.04 19.62 4.14
N ARG A 144 4.95 19.08 5.36
CA ARG A 144 6.09 18.41 6.02
C ARG A 144 6.59 17.20 5.22
N SER A 145 5.71 16.41 4.61
CA SER A 145 6.09 15.25 3.81
C SER A 145 6.86 15.68 2.55
N ASN A 146 6.49 16.78 1.91
CA ASN A 146 7.21 17.31 0.76
C ASN A 146 8.63 17.74 1.13
N GLU A 147 8.84 18.48 2.24
CA GLU A 147 10.17 18.81 2.72
C GLU A 147 11.00 17.55 3.06
N PHE A 148 10.35 16.58 3.71
CA PHE A 148 10.99 15.30 4.04
C PHE A 148 11.48 14.58 2.80
N LEU A 149 10.64 14.47 1.77
CA LEU A 149 10.97 13.81 0.51
C LEU A 149 12.04 14.57 -0.28
N GLU A 150 11.99 15.91 -0.31
CA GLU A 150 13.04 16.73 -0.93
C GLU A 150 14.40 16.45 -0.29
N ILE A 151 14.47 16.43 1.04
CA ILE A 151 15.70 16.14 1.76
C ILE A 151 16.20 14.73 1.44
N LEU A 152 15.32 13.72 1.41
CA LEU A 152 15.68 12.36 1.06
C LEU A 152 16.22 12.26 -0.37
N HIS A 153 15.56 12.88 -1.34
CA HIS A 153 16.03 12.92 -2.73
C HIS A 153 17.42 13.54 -2.85
N ARG A 154 17.70 14.62 -2.12
CA ARG A 154 19.01 15.28 -2.11
C ARG A 154 20.07 14.37 -1.51
N PHE A 155 19.80 13.66 -0.38
CA PHE A 155 20.72 12.65 0.15
C PHE A 155 20.99 11.53 -0.85
N TRP A 156 19.98 10.98 -1.49
CA TRP A 156 20.12 9.89 -2.46
C TRP A 156 20.72 10.34 -3.78
N SER A 157 20.67 11.63 -4.12
CA SER A 157 21.43 12.18 -5.26
C SER A 157 22.93 12.34 -4.96
N GLY A 158 23.34 12.07 -3.72
CA GLY A 158 24.74 12.12 -3.29
C GLY A 158 25.19 13.50 -2.79
N GLU A 159 24.25 14.42 -2.53
CA GLU A 159 24.60 15.74 -1.99
C GLU A 159 25.19 15.61 -0.59
N LYS A 160 26.40 16.15 -0.43
CA LYS A 160 27.14 16.21 0.85
C LYS A 160 28.23 17.27 0.81
N PRO A 161 28.33 18.15 1.83
CA PRO A 161 27.39 18.24 2.94
C PRO A 161 26.03 18.77 2.48
N LEU A 162 24.93 18.29 3.11
CA LEU A 162 23.58 18.76 2.86
C LEU A 162 23.15 19.73 3.95
N SER A 163 22.73 20.91 3.54
CA SER A 163 22.06 21.88 4.42
C SER A 163 20.66 22.19 3.86
N TYR A 164 19.68 22.27 4.75
CA TYR A 164 18.29 22.55 4.45
C TYR A 164 17.69 23.47 5.49
N GLU A 165 16.88 24.43 5.06
CA GLU A 165 16.18 25.35 5.95
C GLU A 165 14.76 25.53 5.40
N GLY A 166 13.82 24.75 5.96
CA GLY A 166 12.41 24.75 5.64
C GLY A 166 11.56 25.15 6.84
N GLU A 167 10.26 24.99 6.71
CA GLU A 167 9.29 25.26 7.77
C GLU A 167 9.29 24.15 8.83
N HIS A 168 9.40 22.89 8.38
CA HIS A 168 9.32 21.70 9.23
C HIS A 168 10.67 21.10 9.58
N TYR A 169 11.68 21.28 8.72
CA TYR A 169 13.00 20.71 8.94
C TYR A 169 14.12 21.73 8.77
N ARG A 170 15.11 21.61 9.66
CA ARG A 170 16.36 22.36 9.56
C ARG A 170 17.54 21.42 9.73
N ILE A 171 18.41 21.38 8.73
CA ILE A 171 19.59 20.50 8.67
C ILE A 171 20.81 21.37 8.32
N LYS A 172 21.93 21.11 8.97
CA LYS A 172 23.18 21.85 8.71
C LYS A 172 24.34 20.88 8.48
N ASP A 173 24.98 21.00 7.34
CA ASP A 173 26.22 20.31 6.96
C ASP A 173 26.18 18.79 7.17
N ALA A 174 24.99 18.18 6.97
CA ALA A 174 24.78 16.77 7.19
C ALA A 174 25.51 15.91 6.17
N GLN A 175 26.05 14.79 6.64
CA GLN A 175 26.71 13.79 5.81
C GLN A 175 26.19 12.39 6.17
N ILE A 176 25.84 11.62 5.14
CA ILE A 176 25.48 10.20 5.29
C ILE A 176 26.61 9.38 4.64
N GLY A 177 27.25 8.52 5.44
CA GLY A 177 28.40 7.73 4.99
C GLY A 177 28.04 6.56 4.10
N LEU A 178 26.85 5.95 4.33
CA LEU A 178 26.36 4.80 3.58
C LEU A 178 25.27 5.24 2.60
N GLY A 179 25.48 5.02 1.29
CA GLY A 179 24.47 5.25 0.27
C GLY A 179 23.45 4.09 0.17
N PHE A 180 22.40 4.29 -0.59
CA PHE A 180 21.42 3.24 -0.92
C PHE A 180 22.07 2.17 -1.80
N LYS A 181 21.78 0.88 -1.52
CA LYS A 181 22.23 -0.25 -2.33
C LYS A 181 21.10 -0.74 -3.25
N GLY A 182 21.45 -1.15 -4.47
CA GLY A 182 20.49 -1.67 -5.45
C GLY A 182 19.92 -0.63 -6.40
N GLY A 183 20.44 0.60 -6.38
CA GLY A 183 20.00 1.69 -7.25
C GLY A 183 20.44 3.05 -6.74
N SER A 184 19.90 4.11 -7.31
CA SER A 184 20.16 5.48 -6.84
C SER A 184 19.40 5.79 -5.54
N ARG A 185 18.17 5.27 -5.42
CA ARG A 185 17.26 5.44 -4.28
C ARG A 185 16.21 4.32 -4.24
N PRO A 186 15.49 4.13 -3.12
CA PRO A 186 14.31 3.27 -3.10
C PRO A 186 13.22 3.82 -4.03
N GLU A 187 12.37 2.92 -4.50
CA GLU A 187 11.12 3.29 -5.15
C GLU A 187 10.16 3.88 -4.11
N ILE A 188 9.47 4.97 -4.46
CA ILE A 188 8.63 5.75 -3.54
C ILE A 188 7.19 5.73 -4.00
N TYR A 189 6.33 5.22 -3.14
CA TYR A 189 4.89 5.24 -3.26
C TYR A 189 4.32 6.32 -2.33
N ILE A 190 3.34 7.06 -2.80
CA ILE A 190 2.63 8.07 -2.00
C ILE A 190 1.17 7.67 -1.88
N SER A 191 0.71 7.47 -0.66
CA SER A 191 -0.68 7.08 -0.38
C SER A 191 -1.53 8.27 0.01
N GLY A 192 -2.75 8.30 -0.51
CA GLY A 192 -3.79 9.28 -0.17
C GLY A 192 -4.69 9.59 -1.34
N ALA A 193 -5.91 10.10 -1.09
CA ALA A 193 -6.89 10.42 -2.13
C ALA A 193 -7.14 11.93 -2.30
N SER A 194 -6.55 12.77 -1.47
CA SER A 194 -6.66 14.23 -1.57
C SER A 194 -5.86 14.78 -2.76
N GLU A 195 -6.22 15.96 -3.24
CA GLU A 195 -5.46 16.65 -4.30
C GLU A 195 -4.00 16.88 -3.91
N VAL A 196 -3.75 17.26 -2.65
CA VAL A 196 -2.38 17.45 -2.15
C VAL A 196 -1.60 16.14 -2.13
N ALA A 197 -2.24 15.00 -1.84
CA ALA A 197 -1.59 13.68 -1.93
C ALA A 197 -1.21 13.31 -3.38
N GLN A 198 -2.10 13.58 -4.33
CA GLN A 198 -1.84 13.36 -5.75
C GLN A 198 -0.68 14.25 -6.23
N GLN A 199 -0.68 15.52 -5.84
CA GLN A 199 0.41 16.44 -6.21
C GLN A 199 1.74 15.99 -5.61
N THR A 200 1.76 15.60 -4.32
CA THR A 200 2.96 15.03 -3.69
C THR A 200 3.46 13.78 -4.43
N ALA A 201 2.55 12.92 -4.91
CA ALA A 201 2.92 11.74 -5.69
C ALA A 201 3.53 12.12 -7.05
N VAL A 202 3.02 13.12 -7.71
CA VAL A 202 3.56 13.64 -8.98
C VAL A 202 4.95 14.27 -8.79
N ASP A 203 5.13 15.03 -7.71
CA ASP A 203 6.38 15.79 -7.48
C ASP A 203 7.52 14.89 -6.96
N HIS A 204 7.21 13.88 -6.15
CA HIS A 204 8.20 13.13 -5.38
C HIS A 204 8.11 11.61 -5.50
N GLY A 205 6.98 11.06 -5.95
CA GLY A 205 6.72 9.63 -5.99
C GLY A 205 7.00 8.98 -7.34
N ASP A 206 7.09 7.66 -7.31
CA ASP A 206 7.11 6.82 -8.51
C ASP A 206 5.73 6.21 -8.78
N CYS A 207 4.90 6.06 -7.73
CA CYS A 207 3.55 5.53 -7.81
C CYS A 207 2.63 6.22 -6.81
N TRP A 208 1.45 6.59 -7.27
CA TRP A 208 0.37 7.04 -6.41
C TRP A 208 -0.50 5.86 -5.99
N LEU A 209 -0.75 5.71 -4.69
CA LEU A 209 -1.59 4.65 -4.12
C LEU A 209 -2.86 5.21 -3.51
N ARG A 210 -3.99 4.55 -3.78
CA ARG A 210 -5.26 4.84 -3.09
C ARG A 210 -6.00 3.54 -2.75
N TYR A 211 -7.05 3.64 -1.95
CA TYR A 211 -8.01 2.56 -1.77
C TYR A 211 -8.83 2.35 -3.03
N GLY A 212 -9.36 1.13 -3.18
CA GLY A 212 -10.08 0.70 -4.36
C GLY A 212 -11.33 1.52 -4.67
N ASP A 213 -11.77 1.37 -5.88
CA ASP A 213 -13.00 1.86 -6.49
C ASP A 213 -13.31 0.93 -7.67
N THR A 214 -14.41 1.11 -8.41
CA THR A 214 -14.60 0.43 -9.69
C THR A 214 -13.51 0.81 -10.70
N PRO A 215 -13.27 0.05 -11.77
CA PRO A 215 -12.31 0.42 -12.80
C PRO A 215 -12.55 1.83 -13.36
N GLU A 216 -13.81 2.21 -13.59
CA GLU A 216 -14.19 3.55 -14.06
C GLU A 216 -13.89 4.63 -13.02
N GLY A 217 -14.21 4.38 -11.74
CA GLY A 217 -13.89 5.29 -10.64
C GLY A 217 -12.38 5.48 -10.48
N MET A 218 -11.62 4.40 -10.62
CA MET A 218 -10.15 4.44 -10.62
C MET A 218 -9.61 5.22 -11.82
N ALA A 219 -10.12 5.00 -13.04
CA ALA A 219 -9.71 5.73 -14.23
C ALA A 219 -9.92 7.25 -14.08
N ALA A 220 -11.08 7.63 -13.56
CA ALA A 220 -11.42 9.04 -13.32
C ALA A 220 -10.46 9.70 -12.31
N ALA A 221 -10.22 9.02 -11.17
CA ALA A 221 -9.35 9.51 -10.12
C ALA A 221 -7.86 9.54 -10.54
N ALA A 222 -7.42 8.57 -11.35
CA ALA A 222 -6.03 8.43 -11.79
C ALA A 222 -5.62 9.43 -12.88
N LYS A 223 -6.59 10.05 -13.56
CA LYS A 223 -6.37 10.86 -14.77
C LYS A 223 -5.26 11.90 -14.62
N SER A 224 -5.26 12.65 -13.52
CA SER A 224 -4.26 13.69 -13.28
C SER A 224 -2.85 13.12 -13.19
N VAL A 225 -2.67 12.05 -12.41
CA VAL A 225 -1.37 11.41 -12.19
C VAL A 225 -0.86 10.75 -13.48
N LEU A 226 -1.72 10.00 -14.19
CA LEU A 226 -1.36 9.33 -15.45
C LEU A 226 -0.96 10.32 -16.54
N THR A 227 -1.66 11.46 -16.64
CA THR A 227 -1.34 12.51 -17.63
C THR A 227 0.05 13.11 -17.41
N GLN A 228 0.52 13.10 -16.16
CA GLN A 228 1.85 13.58 -15.78
C GLN A 228 2.91 12.47 -15.79
N GLY A 229 2.55 11.27 -16.25
CA GLY A 229 3.46 10.13 -16.45
C GLY A 229 3.74 9.34 -15.16
N GLY A 230 3.00 9.58 -14.07
CA GLY A 230 3.06 8.80 -12.84
C GLY A 230 2.39 7.44 -13.01
N ARG A 231 2.78 6.46 -12.18
CA ARG A 231 2.10 5.17 -12.04
C ARG A 231 1.01 5.26 -10.99
N VAL A 232 0.03 4.37 -11.09
CA VAL A 232 -1.10 4.33 -10.16
C VAL A 232 -1.33 2.91 -9.67
N GLY A 233 -1.43 2.77 -8.37
CA GLY A 233 -1.76 1.51 -7.71
C GLY A 233 -2.99 1.63 -6.82
N THR A 234 -3.57 0.48 -6.49
CA THR A 234 -4.76 0.42 -5.62
C THR A 234 -4.62 -0.65 -4.56
N ARG A 235 -5.20 -0.40 -3.39
CA ARG A 235 -5.25 -1.35 -2.29
C ARG A 235 -6.66 -1.85 -2.08
N MET A 236 -6.84 -3.18 -2.16
CA MET A 236 -8.12 -3.88 -2.03
C MET A 236 -7.93 -5.24 -1.37
N HIS A 237 -9.04 -5.93 -1.14
CA HIS A 237 -9.07 -7.35 -0.82
C HIS A 237 -9.46 -8.17 -2.05
N VAL A 238 -9.16 -9.46 -2.01
CA VAL A 238 -9.54 -10.42 -3.02
C VAL A 238 -10.03 -11.70 -2.35
N LEU A 239 -11.09 -12.28 -2.91
CA LEU A 239 -11.65 -13.58 -2.53
C LEU A 239 -12.00 -14.32 -3.82
N ALA A 240 -11.18 -15.30 -4.20
CA ALA A 240 -11.36 -16.05 -5.43
C ALA A 240 -11.49 -17.55 -5.16
N ARG A 241 -12.43 -18.22 -5.85
CA ARG A 241 -12.64 -19.67 -5.76
C ARG A 241 -12.72 -20.30 -7.15
N GLU A 242 -12.92 -21.60 -7.22
CA GLU A 242 -13.07 -22.28 -8.50
C GLU A 242 -14.31 -21.80 -9.23
N THR A 243 -15.41 -21.59 -8.49
CA THR A 243 -16.66 -21.06 -9.01
C THR A 243 -17.08 -19.79 -8.27
N ARG A 244 -17.94 -19.00 -8.92
CA ARG A 244 -18.55 -17.80 -8.30
C ARG A 244 -19.44 -18.18 -7.12
N GLU A 245 -20.16 -19.27 -7.21
CA GLU A 245 -21.04 -19.78 -6.15
C GLU A 245 -20.25 -20.09 -4.89
N GLU A 246 -19.09 -20.73 -5.03
CA GLU A 246 -18.18 -21.01 -3.91
C GLU A 246 -17.63 -19.71 -3.30
N ALA A 247 -17.22 -18.76 -4.13
CA ALA A 247 -16.73 -17.46 -3.63
C ALA A 247 -17.80 -16.69 -2.85
N LEU A 248 -19.05 -16.71 -3.33
CA LEU A 248 -20.17 -16.07 -2.64
C LEU A 248 -20.56 -16.78 -1.34
N ALA A 249 -20.48 -18.13 -1.31
CA ALA A 249 -20.73 -18.91 -0.09
C ALA A 249 -19.66 -18.60 0.98
N ASP A 250 -18.38 -18.61 0.61
CA ASP A 250 -17.30 -18.26 1.52
C ASP A 250 -17.39 -16.79 2.00
N LEU A 251 -17.76 -15.86 1.12
CA LEU A 251 -18.02 -14.48 1.51
C LEU A 251 -19.14 -14.39 2.57
N ALA A 252 -20.23 -15.10 2.35
CA ALA A 252 -21.36 -15.14 3.30
C ALA A 252 -20.92 -15.69 4.67
N ASP A 253 -20.12 -16.75 4.69
CA ASP A 253 -19.56 -17.32 5.92
C ASP A 253 -18.60 -16.34 6.62
N LEU A 254 -17.76 -15.65 5.88
CA LEU A 254 -16.83 -14.63 6.42
C LEU A 254 -17.59 -13.43 7.02
N MET A 255 -18.73 -13.07 6.48
CA MET A 255 -19.57 -11.95 6.93
C MET A 255 -20.68 -12.39 7.90
N GLY A 256 -20.86 -13.68 8.12
CA GLY A 256 -22.00 -14.26 8.82
C GLY A 256 -22.09 -14.03 10.33
N ASP A 257 -21.02 -13.52 10.97
CA ASP A 257 -20.97 -13.21 12.41
C ASP A 257 -20.45 -11.78 12.65
N PRO A 258 -21.25 -10.75 12.35
CA PRO A 258 -20.83 -9.37 12.46
C PRO A 258 -20.71 -8.91 13.91
N ASP A 259 -19.55 -8.35 14.30
CA ASP A 259 -19.36 -7.68 15.59
C ASP A 259 -19.83 -6.21 15.51
N GLU A 260 -21.08 -5.97 15.93
CA GLU A 260 -21.67 -4.62 15.91
C GLU A 260 -20.93 -3.60 16.81
N ASN A 261 -20.29 -4.05 17.89
CA ASN A 261 -19.45 -3.17 18.70
C ASN A 261 -18.20 -2.75 17.93
N HIS A 262 -17.62 -3.70 17.20
CA HIS A 262 -16.48 -3.40 16.32
C HIS A 262 -16.87 -2.47 15.17
N ARG A 263 -18.02 -2.70 14.53
CA ARG A 263 -18.58 -1.81 13.51
C ARG A 263 -18.75 -0.38 14.03
N LYS A 264 -19.34 -0.24 15.22
CA LYS A 264 -19.48 1.09 15.84
C LYS A 264 -18.13 1.75 16.11
N MET A 265 -17.16 1.01 16.63
CA MET A 265 -15.81 1.51 16.86
C MET A 265 -15.17 2.02 15.56
N ILE A 266 -15.33 1.30 14.46
CA ILE A 266 -14.85 1.74 13.14
C ILE A 266 -15.59 3.00 12.69
N ALA A 267 -16.91 3.07 12.82
CA ALA A 267 -17.69 4.25 12.46
C ALA A 267 -17.26 5.50 13.26
N ASP A 268 -17.03 5.35 14.57
CA ASP A 268 -16.53 6.44 15.43
C ASP A 268 -15.11 6.90 15.00
N ALA A 269 -14.25 5.96 14.63
CA ALA A 269 -12.91 6.25 14.13
C ALA A 269 -12.96 7.00 12.78
N VAL A 270 -13.85 6.62 11.88
CA VAL A 270 -14.06 7.28 10.57
C VAL A 270 -14.60 8.68 10.77
N ALA A 271 -15.59 8.87 11.66
CA ALA A 271 -16.16 10.18 11.96
C ALA A 271 -15.12 11.17 12.50
N SER A 272 -14.05 10.68 13.12
CA SER A 272 -12.92 11.48 13.62
C SER A 272 -11.74 11.56 12.64
N SER A 273 -11.83 10.90 11.49
CA SER A 273 -10.76 10.85 10.49
C SER A 273 -10.78 12.10 9.60
N ASP A 274 -9.60 12.67 9.35
CA ASP A 274 -9.41 13.73 8.35
C ASP A 274 -8.90 13.16 6.99
N SER A 275 -8.89 11.84 6.84
CA SER A 275 -8.42 11.16 5.63
C SER A 275 -9.48 11.16 4.53
N VAL A 276 -9.19 11.83 3.41
CA VAL A 276 -10.05 11.79 2.22
C VAL A 276 -10.21 10.35 1.70
N ALA A 277 -9.14 9.54 1.72
CA ALA A 277 -9.19 8.16 1.25
C ALA A 277 -10.15 7.29 2.09
N VAL A 278 -10.11 7.43 3.41
CA VAL A 278 -11.02 6.70 4.32
C VAL A 278 -12.46 7.13 4.08
N ASN A 279 -12.72 8.43 4.08
CA ASN A 279 -14.07 8.97 3.90
C ASN A 279 -14.66 8.58 2.53
N THR A 280 -13.87 8.63 1.45
CA THR A 280 -14.31 8.20 0.12
C THR A 280 -14.73 6.73 0.10
N SER A 281 -13.95 5.83 0.72
CA SER A 281 -14.30 4.41 0.76
C SER A 281 -15.60 4.13 1.51
N PHE A 282 -15.85 4.86 2.59
CA PHE A 282 -17.13 4.76 3.32
C PHE A 282 -18.30 5.31 2.52
N GLN A 283 -18.13 6.46 1.85
CA GLN A 283 -19.16 7.01 0.95
C GLN A 283 -19.50 6.05 -0.19
N LEU A 284 -18.51 5.39 -0.79
CA LEU A 284 -18.72 4.35 -1.79
C LEU A 284 -19.54 3.19 -1.22
N ALA A 285 -19.17 2.70 -0.03
CA ALA A 285 -19.90 1.61 0.62
C ALA A 285 -21.35 1.98 0.99
N GLU A 286 -21.60 3.22 1.42
CA GLU A 286 -22.94 3.72 1.71
C GLU A 286 -23.81 3.87 0.43
N ALA A 287 -23.19 4.19 -0.70
CA ALA A 287 -23.88 4.34 -1.99
C ALA A 287 -24.10 3.00 -2.70
N ALA A 288 -23.50 1.91 -2.21
CA ALA A 288 -23.58 0.58 -2.82
C ALA A 288 -24.96 -0.04 -2.68
N GLU A 289 -25.43 -0.71 -3.73
CA GLU A 289 -26.66 -1.47 -3.68
C GLU A 289 -26.41 -2.88 -3.12
N ALA A 290 -27.06 -3.21 -2.01
CA ALA A 290 -26.90 -4.49 -1.30
C ALA A 290 -25.41 -4.86 -1.05
N ASP A 291 -24.59 -3.87 -0.64
CA ASP A 291 -23.15 -4.00 -0.38
C ASP A 291 -22.27 -4.24 -1.63
N TRP A 292 -22.77 -4.04 -2.84
CA TRP A 292 -22.00 -4.22 -4.07
C TRP A 292 -21.89 -2.92 -4.88
N LEU A 293 -20.66 -2.52 -5.23
CA LEU A 293 -20.38 -1.39 -6.13
C LEU A 293 -20.47 -1.82 -7.61
N SER A 294 -20.15 -3.06 -7.88
CA SER A 294 -20.31 -3.73 -9.17
C SER A 294 -20.54 -5.22 -8.92
N PRO A 295 -20.91 -6.01 -9.95
CA PRO A 295 -21.07 -7.46 -9.76
C PRO A 295 -19.86 -8.18 -9.18
N MET A 296 -18.68 -7.57 -9.26
CA MET A 296 -17.40 -8.15 -8.82
C MET A 296 -16.81 -7.46 -7.58
N LEU A 297 -17.29 -6.26 -7.19
CA LEU A 297 -16.67 -5.45 -6.16
C LEU A 297 -17.60 -5.31 -4.95
N TYR A 298 -17.32 -6.07 -3.90
CA TYR A 298 -18.04 -6.09 -2.64
C TYR A 298 -17.53 -5.02 -1.68
N SER A 299 -18.42 -4.26 -1.06
CA SER A 299 -18.12 -3.16 -0.14
C SER A 299 -18.55 -3.39 1.31
N GLY A 300 -19.35 -4.44 1.59
CA GLY A 300 -19.93 -4.66 2.93
C GLY A 300 -18.90 -4.83 4.06
N ALA A 301 -17.67 -5.26 3.75
CA ALA A 301 -16.59 -5.36 4.73
C ALA A 301 -16.00 -4.01 5.15
N VAL A 302 -16.24 -2.92 4.40
CA VAL A 302 -15.70 -1.58 4.71
C VAL A 302 -16.16 -1.10 6.08
N ALA A 303 -17.41 -1.37 6.44
CA ALA A 303 -17.98 -1.00 7.75
C ALA A 303 -17.28 -1.64 8.96
N TYR A 304 -16.51 -2.72 8.74
CA TYR A 304 -15.82 -3.48 9.80
C TYR A 304 -14.30 -3.36 9.72
N ARG A 305 -13.74 -2.99 8.54
CA ARG A 305 -12.30 -3.02 8.29
C ARG A 305 -11.71 -1.70 7.80
N GLY A 306 -12.58 -0.73 7.51
CA GLY A 306 -12.14 0.55 6.99
C GLY A 306 -11.85 0.55 5.49
N GLY A 307 -11.24 1.63 5.02
CA GLY A 307 -11.10 1.95 3.62
C GLY A 307 -10.51 0.89 2.67
N PRO A 308 -9.51 0.09 3.06
CA PRO A 308 -8.94 -0.90 2.14
C PRO A 308 -9.80 -2.15 1.93
N ALA A 309 -10.96 -2.27 2.58
CA ALA A 309 -11.74 -3.51 2.64
C ALA A 309 -12.74 -3.71 1.47
N LEU A 310 -12.67 -2.91 0.42
CA LEU A 310 -13.30 -3.27 -0.84
C LEU A 310 -12.70 -4.59 -1.33
N CYS A 311 -13.54 -5.56 -1.70
CA CYS A 311 -13.11 -6.91 -2.01
C CYS A 311 -13.58 -7.32 -3.42
N VAL A 312 -12.63 -7.74 -4.25
CA VAL A 312 -12.97 -8.38 -5.54
C VAL A 312 -13.34 -9.84 -5.26
N VAL A 313 -14.55 -10.25 -5.66
CA VAL A 313 -15.11 -11.58 -5.35
C VAL A 313 -15.61 -12.25 -6.62
N GLY A 314 -15.18 -13.50 -6.88
CA GLY A 314 -15.64 -14.25 -8.04
C GLY A 314 -14.90 -15.56 -8.26
N SER A 315 -15.12 -16.18 -9.40
CA SER A 315 -14.29 -17.30 -9.85
C SER A 315 -12.88 -16.83 -10.17
N TYR A 316 -11.93 -17.75 -10.29
CA TYR A 316 -10.53 -17.41 -10.67
C TYR A 316 -10.49 -16.65 -11.99
N GLU A 317 -11.27 -17.08 -12.98
CA GLU A 317 -11.33 -16.47 -14.31
C GLU A 317 -11.98 -15.07 -14.26
N GLU A 318 -13.11 -14.94 -13.53
CA GLU A 318 -13.80 -13.66 -13.39
C GLU A 318 -12.92 -12.64 -12.69
N VAL A 319 -12.23 -13.03 -11.61
CA VAL A 319 -11.32 -12.14 -10.88
C VAL A 319 -10.17 -11.71 -11.78
N ALA A 320 -9.53 -12.64 -12.51
CA ALA A 320 -8.44 -12.31 -13.42
C ALA A 320 -8.89 -11.34 -14.52
N ALA A 321 -10.06 -11.58 -15.13
CA ALA A 321 -10.62 -10.70 -16.16
C ALA A 321 -10.94 -9.30 -15.60
N TYR A 322 -11.55 -9.22 -14.42
CA TYR A 322 -11.89 -7.95 -13.78
C TYR A 322 -10.64 -7.14 -13.39
N LEU A 323 -9.59 -7.79 -12.91
CA LEU A 323 -8.32 -7.11 -12.64
C LEU A 323 -7.66 -6.58 -13.92
N TYR A 324 -7.86 -7.26 -15.05
CA TYR A 324 -7.40 -6.77 -16.34
C TYR A 324 -8.14 -5.50 -16.80
N GLU A 325 -9.42 -5.30 -16.41
CA GLU A 325 -10.14 -4.04 -16.64
C GLU A 325 -9.48 -2.85 -15.92
N TYR A 326 -8.95 -3.05 -14.70
CA TYR A 326 -8.16 -2.02 -14.01
C TYR A 326 -6.88 -1.65 -14.78
N LYS A 327 -6.22 -2.64 -15.39
CA LYS A 327 -5.06 -2.38 -16.25
C LYS A 327 -5.46 -1.50 -17.43
N ALA A 328 -6.57 -1.79 -18.07
CA ALA A 328 -7.12 -0.97 -19.16
C ALA A 328 -7.48 0.45 -18.70
N ALA A 329 -7.85 0.61 -17.43
CA ALA A 329 -8.09 1.90 -16.76
C ALA A 329 -6.80 2.64 -16.37
N GLY A 330 -5.61 2.08 -16.64
CA GLY A 330 -4.32 2.69 -16.35
C GLY A 330 -3.72 2.34 -14.97
N ILE A 331 -4.33 1.40 -14.25
CA ILE A 331 -3.78 0.92 -12.98
C ILE A 331 -2.67 -0.08 -13.26
N SER A 332 -1.52 0.11 -12.66
CA SER A 332 -0.33 -0.73 -12.87
C SER A 332 0.02 -1.64 -11.69
N GLU A 333 -0.59 -1.41 -10.53
CA GLU A 333 -0.19 -2.09 -9.30
C GLU A 333 -1.36 -2.35 -8.36
N PHE A 334 -1.34 -3.52 -7.72
CA PHE A 334 -2.29 -3.90 -6.68
C PHE A 334 -1.58 -4.23 -5.38
N ILE A 335 -2.12 -3.76 -4.26
CA ILE A 335 -1.78 -4.27 -2.93
C ILE A 335 -2.99 -5.03 -2.42
N PHE A 336 -2.90 -6.34 -2.41
CA PHE A 336 -3.98 -7.19 -1.93
C PHE A 336 -3.83 -7.60 -0.48
N SER A 337 -4.94 -7.98 0.09
CA SER A 337 -5.09 -8.78 1.31
C SER A 337 -6.30 -9.71 1.15
N GLY A 338 -6.50 -10.57 2.13
CA GLY A 338 -7.64 -11.49 2.16
C GLY A 338 -7.97 -11.92 3.58
N TRP A 339 -8.99 -12.75 3.74
CA TRP A 339 -9.43 -13.31 5.00
C TRP A 339 -9.65 -14.84 4.89
N PRO A 340 -8.66 -15.68 5.34
CA PRO A 340 -7.34 -15.37 5.94
C PRO A 340 -6.33 -14.88 4.90
N THR A 341 -5.48 -13.92 5.27
CA THR A 341 -4.60 -13.27 4.30
C THR A 341 -3.58 -14.23 3.66
N ARG A 342 -3.09 -15.24 4.40
CA ARG A 342 -2.11 -16.22 3.91
C ARG A 342 -2.69 -17.16 2.87
N ASP A 343 -3.89 -17.67 3.13
CA ASP A 343 -4.55 -18.62 2.21
C ASP A 343 -5.00 -17.92 0.93
N GLU A 344 -5.54 -16.70 1.04
CA GLU A 344 -5.91 -15.91 -0.12
C GLU A 344 -4.68 -15.51 -0.97
N MET A 345 -3.55 -15.22 -0.36
CA MET A 345 -2.29 -14.99 -1.08
C MET A 345 -1.90 -16.23 -1.90
N ARG A 346 -1.91 -17.40 -1.28
CA ARG A 346 -1.56 -18.66 -1.96
C ARG A 346 -2.52 -18.96 -3.12
N ILE A 347 -3.82 -18.81 -2.89
CA ILE A 347 -4.85 -19.01 -3.93
C ILE A 347 -4.61 -18.04 -5.08
N PHE A 348 -4.45 -16.75 -4.77
CA PHE A 348 -4.24 -15.73 -5.79
C PHE A 348 -3.02 -16.04 -6.68
N TYR A 349 -1.87 -16.28 -6.07
CA TYR A 349 -0.61 -16.51 -6.81
C TYR A 349 -0.60 -17.83 -7.59
N THR A 350 -1.32 -18.85 -7.12
CA THR A 350 -1.33 -20.16 -7.78
C THR A 350 -2.49 -20.36 -8.76
N ARG A 351 -3.59 -19.60 -8.63
CA ARG A 351 -4.80 -19.80 -9.43
C ARG A 351 -5.20 -18.59 -10.26
N VAL A 352 -5.16 -17.39 -9.69
CA VAL A 352 -5.64 -16.17 -10.35
C VAL A 352 -4.54 -15.51 -11.19
N LEU A 353 -3.34 -15.35 -10.62
CA LEU A 353 -2.24 -14.66 -11.28
C LEU A 353 -1.85 -15.29 -12.63
N PRO A 354 -1.79 -16.64 -12.79
CA PRO A 354 -1.50 -17.24 -14.09
C PRO A 354 -2.52 -16.83 -15.18
N LEU A 355 -3.81 -16.80 -14.83
CA LEU A 355 -4.89 -16.38 -15.73
C LEU A 355 -4.78 -14.88 -16.07
N LEU A 356 -4.47 -14.04 -15.08
CA LEU A 356 -4.23 -12.63 -15.31
C LEU A 356 -3.05 -12.42 -16.29
N ARG A 357 -1.97 -13.18 -16.14
CA ARG A 357 -0.83 -13.17 -17.07
C ARG A 357 -1.21 -13.62 -18.50
N GLU A 358 -2.19 -14.51 -18.63
CA GLU A 358 -2.74 -14.90 -19.94
C GLU A 358 -3.49 -13.75 -20.60
N HIS A 359 -4.34 -13.02 -19.87
CA HIS A 359 -5.02 -11.82 -20.35
C HIS A 359 -4.03 -10.76 -20.81
N GLU A 360 -2.98 -10.50 -20.04
CA GLU A 360 -1.94 -9.54 -20.38
C GLU A 360 -1.21 -9.89 -21.69
N ARG A 361 -0.83 -11.16 -21.85
CA ARG A 361 -0.19 -11.65 -23.09
C ARG A 361 -1.14 -11.60 -24.30
N ALA A 362 -2.43 -11.83 -24.11
CA ALA A 362 -3.42 -11.74 -25.18
C ALA A 362 -3.64 -10.29 -25.62
N GLY A 363 -3.72 -9.34 -24.68
CA GLY A 363 -3.87 -7.91 -24.98
C GLY A 363 -2.66 -7.27 -25.65
N GLN A 364 -1.46 -7.81 -25.47
CA GLN A 364 -0.24 -7.33 -26.15
C GLN A 364 -0.16 -7.73 -27.65
N LYS A 365 -1.02 -8.64 -28.10
CA LYS A 365 -1.03 -9.14 -29.50
C LYS A 365 -1.95 -8.36 -30.43
N VAL A 366 -2.65 -7.36 -29.93
CA VAL A 366 -3.54 -6.46 -30.67
C VAL A 366 -2.89 -5.10 -30.81
#